data_1bbd9b00c51f61d43dcddd1077ee08c6
#
_entry.id   1bbd9b00c51f61d43dcddd1077ee08c6
#
_cell.length_a   1.000
_cell.length_b   1.000
_cell.length_c   1.000
_cell.angle_alpha   90.00
_cell.angle_beta   90.00
_cell.angle_gamma   90.00
#
_symmetry.space_group_name_H-M   'P 1'
#
loop_
_entity.id
_entity.type
_entity.pdbx_description
1 polymer ?
#
loop_
_entity_poly.entity_id
_entity_poly.type
_entity_poly.pdbx_seq_one_letter_code
_entity_poly.pdbx_strand_id
1 'polypeptide(L)'
;MYKRQSFTYNLFQYLSELGSEVKVIRNDELSLEEISDINPEKIVISPGPSNPDNAGISVDVAKFFGEKIPILGVCLGHQCIAQAFGGIISNAGEIRHGKTSLIHHDGKGVYKGIKNPFEAVRYHSLSVQKNQIPEDFIVSSWTENGIIMGIRHNKLPIEGVQFHPESILTLPGKEILKNFLEIKEIK
;
A
#
# COMPACT_ATOMS: atom_id res chain seq x y z
N MET A 1 1.34 -10.70 20.44
CA MET A 1 0.08 -10.63 19.68
C MET A 1 -0.45 -9.20 19.46
N TYR A 2 -0.04 -8.20 20.23
CA TYR A 2 -0.54 -6.81 20.16
C TYR A 2 0.02 -5.93 19.02
N LYS A 3 1.19 -6.21 18.45
CA LYS A 3 1.83 -5.34 17.44
C LYS A 3 1.16 -5.34 16.05
N ARG A 4 0.40 -6.36 15.69
CA ARG A 4 -0.18 -6.51 14.34
C ARG A 4 -1.45 -5.68 14.13
N GLN A 5 -2.23 -5.48 15.17
CA GLN A 5 -3.44 -4.65 15.11
C GLN A 5 -3.11 -3.15 15.13
N SER A 6 -1.96 -2.74 15.72
CA SER A 6 -1.61 -1.33 15.86
C SER A 6 -1.43 -0.60 14.53
N PHE A 7 -0.83 -1.22 13.50
CA PHE A 7 -0.64 -0.58 12.19
C PHE A 7 -1.96 -0.34 11.47
N THR A 8 -2.87 -1.33 11.48
CA THR A 8 -4.20 -1.19 10.89
C THR A 8 -5.00 -0.10 11.61
N TYR A 9 -4.93 -0.05 12.95
CA TYR A 9 -5.62 0.98 13.73
C TYR A 9 -5.02 2.38 13.54
N ASN A 10 -3.70 2.51 13.32
CA ASN A 10 -3.10 3.79 12.99
C ASN A 10 -3.55 4.29 11.59
N LEU A 11 -3.65 3.38 10.60
CA LEU A 11 -4.25 3.72 9.29
C LEU A 11 -5.71 4.15 9.46
N PHE A 12 -6.52 3.39 10.20
CA PHE A 12 -7.90 3.74 10.53
C PHE A 12 -7.98 5.14 11.14
N GLN A 13 -7.15 5.41 12.15
CA GLN A 13 -7.14 6.72 12.83
C GLN A 13 -6.79 7.85 11.85
N TYR A 14 -5.71 7.70 11.06
CA TYR A 14 -5.29 8.74 10.12
C TYR A 14 -6.33 9.00 9.03
N LEU A 15 -6.93 7.96 8.46
CA LEU A 15 -7.99 8.10 7.47
C LEU A 15 -9.24 8.75 8.05
N SER A 16 -9.62 8.39 9.28
CA SER A 16 -10.75 9.01 9.99
C SER A 16 -10.47 10.49 10.33
N GLU A 17 -9.25 10.84 10.77
CA GLU A 17 -8.83 12.23 10.99
C GLU A 17 -8.83 13.07 9.70
N LEU A 18 -8.65 12.43 8.53
CA LEU A 18 -8.76 13.05 7.22
C LEU A 18 -10.21 13.15 6.71
N GLY A 19 -11.19 12.74 7.53
CA GLY A 19 -12.62 12.92 7.26
C GLY A 19 -13.30 11.74 6.55
N SER A 20 -12.63 10.59 6.43
CA SER A 20 -13.24 9.40 5.82
C SER A 20 -14.07 8.62 6.84
N GLU A 21 -15.20 8.09 6.41
CA GLU A 21 -15.90 7.03 7.13
C GLU A 21 -15.20 5.69 6.84
N VAL A 22 -14.56 5.10 7.85
CA VAL A 22 -13.69 3.94 7.68
C VAL A 22 -14.30 2.70 8.32
N LYS A 23 -14.48 1.64 7.54
CA LYS A 23 -14.84 0.31 8.03
C LYS A 23 -13.60 -0.60 7.99
N VAL A 24 -13.21 -1.14 9.13
CA VAL A 24 -12.10 -2.11 9.23
C VAL A 24 -12.68 -3.52 9.12
N ILE A 25 -12.15 -4.31 8.18
CA ILE A 25 -12.56 -5.68 7.90
C ILE A 25 -11.31 -6.57 7.95
N ARG A 26 -11.38 -7.71 8.59
CA ARG A 26 -10.29 -8.69 8.58
C ARG A 26 -10.26 -9.42 7.25
N ASN A 27 -9.07 -9.85 6.85
CA ASN A 27 -8.83 -10.55 5.58
C ASN A 27 -9.43 -11.98 5.49
N ASP A 28 -10.13 -12.41 6.52
CA ASP A 28 -10.80 -13.71 6.65
C ASP A 28 -12.29 -13.57 7.08
N GLU A 29 -12.82 -12.35 7.07
CA GLU A 29 -14.14 -12.03 7.68
C GLU A 29 -15.27 -11.98 6.64
N LEU A 30 -15.00 -11.44 5.45
CA LEU A 30 -15.99 -11.24 4.39
C LEU A 30 -15.52 -11.82 3.06
N SER A 31 -16.46 -12.22 2.21
CA SER A 31 -16.22 -12.57 0.80
C SER A 31 -16.10 -11.30 -0.08
N LEU A 32 -15.68 -11.46 -1.34
CA LEU A 32 -15.63 -10.36 -2.31
C LEU A 32 -17.02 -9.79 -2.60
N GLU A 33 -18.05 -10.64 -2.63
CA GLU A 33 -19.45 -10.26 -2.84
C GLU A 33 -19.94 -9.40 -1.67
N GLU A 34 -19.70 -9.84 -0.44
CA GLU A 34 -20.07 -9.08 0.77
C GLU A 34 -19.36 -7.73 0.86
N ILE A 35 -18.09 -7.64 0.40
CA ILE A 35 -17.38 -6.37 0.28
C ILE A 35 -18.02 -5.49 -0.81
N SER A 36 -18.44 -6.09 -1.94
CA SER A 36 -19.17 -5.36 -2.99
C SER A 36 -20.49 -4.80 -2.50
N ASP A 37 -21.23 -5.53 -1.67
CA ASP A 37 -22.51 -5.09 -1.08
C ASP A 37 -22.33 -3.88 -0.14
N ILE A 38 -21.16 -3.75 0.48
CA ILE A 38 -20.79 -2.56 1.28
C ILE A 38 -20.63 -1.34 0.36
N ASN A 39 -20.33 -1.55 -0.92
CA ASN A 39 -20.12 -0.51 -1.93
C ASN A 39 -19.07 0.56 -1.49
N PRO A 40 -17.84 0.16 -1.18
CA PRO A 40 -16.82 1.11 -0.73
C PRO A 40 -16.39 2.03 -1.89
N GLU A 41 -16.18 3.33 -1.59
CA GLU A 41 -15.61 4.27 -2.55
C GLU A 41 -14.12 4.03 -2.78
N LYS A 42 -13.41 3.51 -1.79
CA LYS A 42 -11.96 3.23 -1.83
C LYS A 42 -11.62 2.05 -0.94
N ILE A 43 -10.54 1.35 -1.27
CA ILE A 43 -10.02 0.26 -0.43
C ILE A 43 -8.56 0.55 -0.05
N VAL A 44 -8.25 0.34 1.23
CA VAL A 44 -6.86 0.31 1.72
C VAL A 44 -6.54 -1.11 2.19
N ILE A 45 -5.59 -1.76 1.54
CA ILE A 45 -5.07 -3.06 1.97
C ILE A 45 -3.93 -2.80 2.94
N SER A 46 -4.17 -3.11 4.22
CA SER A 46 -3.30 -2.75 5.34
C SER A 46 -2.03 -3.62 5.44
N PRO A 47 -1.05 -3.21 6.25
CA PRO A 47 0.07 -4.06 6.61
C PRO A 47 -0.38 -5.35 7.29
N GLY A 48 0.38 -6.40 7.10
CA GLY A 48 0.15 -7.71 7.69
C GLY A 48 1.44 -8.51 7.84
N PRO A 49 1.35 -9.69 8.47
CA PRO A 49 2.48 -10.59 8.61
C PRO A 49 2.68 -11.48 7.38
N SER A 50 3.83 -12.11 7.29
CA SER A 50 4.17 -13.13 6.29
C SER A 50 4.33 -12.56 4.87
N ASN A 51 3.69 -13.15 3.90
CA ASN A 51 3.76 -12.82 2.48
C ASN A 51 2.33 -12.81 1.87
N PRO A 52 2.16 -12.38 0.62
CA PRO A 52 0.84 -12.33 -0.02
C PRO A 52 0.08 -13.66 -0.07
N ASP A 53 0.77 -14.81 -0.19
CA ASP A 53 0.11 -16.13 -0.22
C ASP A 53 -0.64 -16.45 1.08
N ASN A 54 -0.24 -15.81 2.17
CA ASN A 54 -0.84 -15.95 3.49
C ASN A 54 -1.69 -14.73 3.92
N ALA A 55 -2.05 -13.87 2.96
CA ALA A 55 -2.78 -12.63 3.24
C ALA A 55 -4.31 -12.76 3.12
N GLY A 56 -4.85 -14.01 3.15
CA GLY A 56 -6.28 -14.26 2.96
C GLY A 56 -6.76 -13.74 1.61
N ILE A 57 -7.88 -13.04 1.58
CA ILE A 57 -8.48 -12.52 0.33
C ILE A 57 -7.79 -11.27 -0.23
N SER A 58 -6.69 -10.76 0.39
CA SER A 58 -6.10 -9.45 0.04
C SER A 58 -5.62 -9.37 -1.42
N VAL A 59 -5.10 -10.47 -1.97
CA VAL A 59 -4.69 -10.54 -3.39
C VAL A 59 -5.91 -10.50 -4.30
N ASP A 60 -6.96 -11.26 -3.96
CA ASP A 60 -8.21 -11.30 -4.73
C ASP A 60 -8.95 -9.97 -4.68
N VAL A 61 -8.94 -9.28 -3.53
CA VAL A 61 -9.47 -7.91 -3.37
C VAL A 61 -8.77 -6.95 -4.32
N ALA A 62 -7.43 -6.97 -4.39
CA ALA A 62 -6.68 -6.10 -5.30
C ALA A 62 -7.05 -6.35 -6.76
N LYS A 63 -7.19 -7.62 -7.16
CA LYS A 63 -7.56 -8.02 -8.52
C LYS A 63 -9.00 -7.67 -8.86
N PHE A 64 -9.94 -7.98 -7.96
CA PHE A 64 -11.38 -7.84 -8.23
C PHE A 64 -11.85 -6.38 -8.23
N PHE A 65 -11.33 -5.58 -7.29
CA PHE A 65 -11.76 -4.19 -7.13
C PHE A 65 -10.88 -3.19 -7.88
N GLY A 66 -9.64 -3.56 -8.27
CA GLY A 66 -8.68 -2.62 -8.85
C GLY A 66 -9.13 -1.95 -10.15
N GLU A 67 -10.00 -2.61 -10.93
CA GLU A 67 -10.60 -2.04 -12.14
C GLU A 67 -11.83 -1.16 -11.87
N LYS A 68 -12.31 -1.12 -10.63
CA LYS A 68 -13.60 -0.51 -10.26
C LYS A 68 -13.43 0.74 -9.40
N ILE A 69 -12.57 0.66 -8.40
CA ILE A 69 -12.39 1.72 -7.39
C ILE A 69 -10.91 1.92 -7.03
N PRO A 70 -10.52 3.09 -6.48
CA PRO A 70 -9.15 3.33 -6.05
C PRO A 70 -8.70 2.38 -4.93
N ILE A 71 -7.49 1.83 -5.09
CA ILE A 71 -6.86 0.95 -4.10
C ILE A 71 -5.49 1.47 -3.69
N LEU A 72 -5.24 1.52 -2.40
CA LEU A 72 -3.92 1.72 -1.82
C LEU A 72 -3.47 0.46 -1.07
N GLY A 73 -2.32 -0.10 -1.42
CA GLY A 73 -1.67 -1.15 -0.65
C GLY A 73 -0.55 -0.60 0.23
N VAL A 74 -0.52 -0.99 1.51
CA VAL A 74 0.52 -0.60 2.46
C VAL A 74 1.28 -1.83 2.92
N CYS A 75 2.61 -1.83 2.76
CA CYS A 75 3.54 -2.90 3.13
C CYS A 75 3.12 -4.26 2.54
N LEU A 76 2.51 -5.17 3.30
CA LEU A 76 1.97 -6.43 2.75
C LEU A 76 0.92 -6.15 1.66
N GLY A 77 0.07 -5.14 1.84
CA GLY A 77 -0.94 -4.74 0.83
C GLY A 77 -0.32 -4.32 -0.49
N HIS A 78 0.80 -3.60 -0.47
CA HIS A 78 1.59 -3.28 -1.67
C HIS A 78 2.09 -4.55 -2.38
N GLN A 79 2.57 -5.53 -1.61
CA GLN A 79 3.01 -6.82 -2.16
C GLN A 79 1.83 -7.63 -2.72
N CYS A 80 0.66 -7.60 -2.05
CA CYS A 80 -0.56 -8.23 -2.56
C CYS A 80 -1.01 -7.63 -3.90
N ILE A 81 -0.95 -6.31 -4.04
CA ILE A 81 -1.22 -5.63 -5.32
C ILE A 81 -0.24 -6.12 -6.39
N ALA A 82 1.07 -6.08 -6.13
CA ALA A 82 2.04 -6.54 -7.10
C ALA A 82 1.78 -7.99 -7.53
N GLN A 83 1.53 -8.91 -6.60
CA GLN A 83 1.26 -10.31 -6.89
C GLN A 83 -0.06 -10.51 -7.65
N ALA A 84 -1.11 -9.75 -7.34
CA ALA A 84 -2.41 -9.82 -8.01
C ALA A 84 -2.30 -9.56 -9.52
N PHE A 85 -1.33 -8.74 -9.93
CA PHE A 85 -1.06 -8.38 -11.32
C PHE A 85 0.18 -9.07 -11.92
N GLY A 86 0.69 -10.13 -11.28
CA GLY A 86 1.76 -10.98 -11.81
C GLY A 86 3.18 -10.57 -11.44
N GLY A 87 3.36 -9.61 -10.55
CA GLY A 87 4.66 -9.25 -9.99
C GLY A 87 5.19 -10.31 -9.02
N ILE A 88 6.51 -10.40 -8.89
CA ILE A 88 7.16 -11.36 -7.98
C ILE A 88 7.66 -10.65 -6.72
N ILE A 89 7.33 -11.27 -5.58
CA ILE A 89 7.78 -10.85 -4.26
C ILE A 89 8.85 -11.80 -3.77
N SER A 90 10.01 -11.26 -3.42
CA SER A 90 11.08 -12.07 -2.83
C SER A 90 11.95 -11.25 -1.87
N ASN A 91 13.04 -11.83 -1.38
CA ASN A 91 13.92 -11.19 -0.42
C ASN A 91 14.43 -9.85 -0.96
N ALA A 92 14.32 -8.80 -0.14
CA ALA A 92 14.75 -7.43 -0.46
C ALA A 92 16.28 -7.25 -0.46
N GLY A 93 17.05 -8.28 -0.10
CA GLY A 93 18.50 -8.20 0.09
C GLY A 93 18.90 -7.56 1.43
N GLU A 94 17.95 -7.08 2.20
CA GLU A 94 18.16 -6.54 3.55
C GLU A 94 16.94 -6.78 4.44
N ILE A 95 17.16 -6.81 5.75
CA ILE A 95 16.09 -6.87 6.75
C ILE A 95 16.00 -5.51 7.43
N ARG A 96 14.85 -4.85 7.34
CA ARG A 96 14.58 -3.61 8.05
C ARG A 96 13.46 -3.82 9.07
N HIS A 97 13.70 -3.35 10.30
CA HIS A 97 12.73 -3.44 11.37
C HIS A 97 12.74 -2.15 12.20
N GLY A 98 11.78 -1.26 11.93
CA GLY A 98 11.63 0.00 12.66
C GLY A 98 12.71 1.04 12.37
N LYS A 99 13.46 0.90 11.28
CA LYS A 99 14.46 1.88 10.84
C LYS A 99 13.91 2.73 9.72
N THR A 100 14.27 4.02 9.72
CA THR A 100 13.97 4.93 8.62
C THR A 100 14.93 4.72 7.45
N SER A 101 14.47 5.09 6.26
CA SER A 101 15.27 5.19 5.04
C SER A 101 14.82 6.40 4.25
N LEU A 102 15.73 6.99 3.46
CA LEU A 102 15.37 7.99 2.47
C LEU A 102 14.65 7.31 1.31
N ILE A 103 13.47 7.85 0.98
CA ILE A 103 12.60 7.38 -0.10
C ILE A 103 12.60 8.43 -1.20
N HIS A 104 13.09 8.05 -2.37
CA HIS A 104 12.98 8.82 -3.60
C HIS A 104 11.67 8.46 -4.30
N HIS A 105 11.09 9.39 -5.04
CA HIS A 105 9.81 9.17 -5.73
C HIS A 105 9.67 10.05 -6.98
N ASP A 106 8.68 9.74 -7.81
CA ASP A 106 8.43 10.44 -9.08
C ASP A 106 7.59 11.73 -8.94
N GLY A 107 7.13 12.06 -7.73
CA GLY A 107 6.33 13.26 -7.43
C GLY A 107 4.88 13.20 -7.90
N LYS A 108 4.37 12.03 -8.31
CA LYS A 108 3.01 11.84 -8.84
C LYS A 108 2.15 10.98 -7.92
N GLY A 109 0.84 10.95 -8.18
CA GLY A 109 -0.12 10.16 -7.41
C GLY A 109 -0.06 10.51 -5.92
N VAL A 110 0.12 9.51 -5.07
CA VAL A 110 0.21 9.70 -3.61
C VAL A 110 1.40 10.55 -3.18
N TYR A 111 2.40 10.76 -4.03
CA TYR A 111 3.60 11.58 -3.75
C TYR A 111 3.49 13.04 -4.19
N LYS A 112 2.33 13.47 -4.71
CA LYS A 112 2.13 14.87 -5.15
C LYS A 112 2.34 15.83 -3.98
N GLY A 113 3.22 16.81 -4.18
CA GLY A 113 3.55 17.82 -3.16
C GLY A 113 4.49 17.34 -2.03
N ILE A 114 4.85 16.07 -2.00
CA ILE A 114 5.77 15.52 -1.00
C ILE A 114 7.21 15.92 -1.33
N LYS A 115 7.98 16.27 -0.30
CA LYS A 115 9.43 16.55 -0.43
C LYS A 115 10.15 15.30 -0.94
N ASN A 116 11.06 15.46 -1.89
CA ASN A 116 11.85 14.37 -2.47
C ASN A 116 13.37 14.58 -2.25
N PRO A 117 14.07 13.67 -1.57
CA PRO A 117 13.56 12.50 -0.84
C PRO A 117 12.93 12.87 0.52
N PHE A 118 12.17 11.93 1.09
CA PHE A 118 11.68 12.00 2.47
C PHE A 118 12.08 10.75 3.27
N GLU A 119 12.03 10.85 4.60
CA GLU A 119 12.26 9.71 5.48
C GLU A 119 10.98 8.94 5.75
N ALA A 120 11.05 7.61 5.66
CA ALA A 120 9.96 6.71 6.02
C ALA A 120 10.44 5.48 6.79
N VAL A 121 9.60 5.00 7.70
CA VAL A 121 9.83 3.79 8.47
C VAL A 121 9.54 2.54 7.64
N ARG A 122 10.40 1.52 7.83
CA ARG A 122 10.32 0.23 7.13
C ARG A 122 10.31 -0.93 8.11
N TYR A 123 9.45 -1.95 7.85
CA TYR A 123 9.32 -3.18 8.63
C TYR A 123 9.21 -4.40 7.72
N HIS A 124 10.11 -4.55 6.74
CA HIS A 124 10.01 -5.62 5.76
C HIS A 124 11.35 -6.29 5.46
N SER A 125 11.30 -7.56 5.07
CA SER A 125 12.41 -8.33 4.51
C SER A 125 12.13 -8.77 3.06
N LEU A 126 10.87 -8.62 2.61
CA LEU A 126 10.43 -8.91 1.25
C LEU A 126 10.16 -7.61 0.50
N SER A 127 10.32 -7.62 -0.83
CA SER A 127 9.98 -6.52 -1.74
C SER A 127 9.57 -7.03 -3.11
N VAL A 128 8.89 -6.17 -3.86
CA VAL A 128 8.66 -6.38 -5.30
C VAL A 128 10.01 -6.39 -6.02
N GLN A 129 10.22 -7.39 -6.88
CA GLN A 129 11.48 -7.54 -7.61
C GLN A 129 11.55 -6.59 -8.81
N LYS A 130 12.67 -5.87 -8.94
CA LYS A 130 12.86 -4.82 -9.95
C LYS A 130 12.65 -5.29 -11.40
N ASN A 131 13.06 -6.51 -11.70
CA ASN A 131 12.97 -7.08 -13.05
C ASN A 131 11.66 -7.87 -13.28
N GLN A 132 10.76 -7.87 -12.31
CA GLN A 132 9.54 -8.67 -12.30
C GLN A 132 8.36 -7.86 -11.74
N ILE A 133 8.34 -6.58 -12.06
CA ILE A 133 7.21 -5.68 -11.81
C ILE A 133 6.10 -6.04 -12.79
N PRO A 134 4.82 -6.00 -12.39
CA PRO A 134 3.72 -6.22 -13.33
C PRO A 134 3.79 -5.27 -14.52
N GLU A 135 3.46 -5.73 -15.72
CA GLU A 135 3.65 -5.00 -16.99
C GLU A 135 2.98 -3.62 -17.02
N ASP A 136 1.79 -3.53 -16.44
CA ASP A 136 1.01 -2.28 -16.38
C ASP A 136 1.38 -1.37 -15.19
N PHE A 137 2.44 -1.69 -14.46
CA PHE A 137 2.89 -0.88 -13.32
C PHE A 137 4.21 -0.19 -13.58
N ILE A 138 4.38 0.96 -12.95
CA ILE A 138 5.66 1.68 -12.85
C ILE A 138 6.16 1.69 -11.41
N VAL A 139 7.47 1.78 -11.23
CA VAL A 139 8.06 2.09 -9.92
C VAL A 139 7.81 3.57 -9.65
N SER A 140 7.04 3.86 -8.61
CA SER A 140 6.70 5.23 -8.20
C SER A 140 7.61 5.76 -7.10
N SER A 141 8.26 4.85 -6.31
CA SER A 141 9.27 5.22 -5.32
C SER A 141 10.30 4.12 -5.04
N TRP A 142 11.48 4.51 -4.56
CA TRP A 142 12.62 3.63 -4.33
C TRP A 142 13.57 4.16 -3.25
N THR A 143 14.39 3.28 -2.67
CA THR A 143 15.51 3.65 -1.82
C THR A 143 16.76 3.95 -2.64
N GLU A 144 17.77 4.59 -2.03
CA GLU A 144 19.05 4.91 -2.69
C GLU A 144 19.73 3.66 -3.29
N ASN A 145 19.64 2.51 -2.62
CA ASN A 145 20.15 1.22 -3.12
C ASN A 145 19.18 0.50 -4.09
N GLY A 146 18.12 1.17 -4.54
CA GLY A 146 17.24 0.72 -5.62
C GLY A 146 16.18 -0.31 -5.24
N ILE A 147 15.91 -0.51 -3.93
CA ILE A 147 14.78 -1.34 -3.49
C ILE A 147 13.47 -0.59 -3.79
N ILE A 148 12.51 -1.27 -4.40
CA ILE A 148 11.21 -0.71 -4.72
C ILE A 148 10.43 -0.41 -3.44
N MET A 149 10.01 0.85 -3.32
CA MET A 149 9.24 1.37 -2.19
C MET A 149 7.83 1.79 -2.58
N GLY A 150 7.51 1.83 -3.86
CA GLY A 150 6.17 2.09 -4.35
C GLY A 150 6.00 1.66 -5.80
N ILE A 151 4.80 1.24 -6.11
CA ILE A 151 4.34 0.96 -7.46
C ILE A 151 3.03 1.70 -7.71
N ARG A 152 2.79 2.06 -8.97
CA ARG A 152 1.53 2.65 -9.43
C ARG A 152 1.14 2.04 -10.75
N HIS A 153 -0.14 1.69 -10.91
CA HIS A 153 -0.67 1.24 -12.18
C HIS A 153 -0.75 2.40 -13.19
N ASN A 154 -0.43 2.13 -14.46
CA ASN A 154 -0.36 3.15 -15.50
C ASN A 154 -1.72 3.79 -15.86
N LYS A 155 -2.82 3.06 -15.66
CA LYS A 155 -4.17 3.46 -16.08
C LYS A 155 -5.18 3.42 -14.94
N LEU A 156 -5.10 2.39 -14.07
CA LEU A 156 -6.04 2.18 -12.97
C LEU A 156 -5.63 2.99 -11.73
N PRO A 157 -6.57 3.38 -10.88
CA PRO A 157 -6.27 4.14 -9.66
C PRO A 157 -5.74 3.23 -8.55
N ILE A 158 -4.67 2.50 -8.84
CA ILE A 158 -4.05 1.55 -7.92
C ILE A 158 -2.65 2.04 -7.59
N GLU A 159 -2.38 2.21 -6.32
CA GLU A 159 -1.06 2.55 -5.80
C GLU A 159 -0.66 1.64 -4.65
N GLY A 160 0.63 1.40 -4.49
CA GLY A 160 1.17 0.66 -3.36
C GLY A 160 2.42 1.31 -2.81
N VAL A 161 2.55 1.32 -1.48
CA VAL A 161 3.73 1.80 -0.76
C VAL A 161 4.26 0.71 0.16
N GLN A 162 5.59 0.43 0.10
CA GLN A 162 6.23 -0.62 0.91
C GLN A 162 6.54 -0.15 2.33
N PHE A 163 6.73 1.15 2.53
CA PHE A 163 6.94 1.77 3.83
C PHE A 163 5.60 1.97 4.57
N HIS A 164 5.67 2.47 5.80
CA HIS A 164 4.52 2.65 6.69
C HIS A 164 4.12 4.13 6.81
N PRO A 165 3.16 4.64 6.01
CA PRO A 165 2.71 6.02 6.10
C PRO A 165 1.97 6.34 7.41
N GLU A 166 1.45 5.32 8.09
CA GLU A 166 0.76 5.45 9.38
C GLU A 166 1.70 5.57 10.57
N SER A 167 3.00 5.44 10.35
CA SER A 167 4.00 5.60 11.42
C SER A 167 4.27 7.07 11.68
N ILE A 168 4.35 7.46 12.95
CA ILE A 168 4.74 8.80 13.39
C ILE A 168 6.14 9.22 12.88
N LEU A 169 7.01 8.26 12.58
CA LEU A 169 8.35 8.50 12.02
C LEU A 169 8.33 8.70 10.50
N THR A 170 7.19 8.54 9.84
CA THR A 170 6.99 8.88 8.42
C THR A 170 6.27 10.23 8.35
N LEU A 171 7.03 11.32 8.46
CA LEU A 171 6.47 12.67 8.60
C LEU A 171 5.42 13.04 7.53
N PRO A 172 5.61 12.75 6.21
CA PRO A 172 4.60 13.05 5.20
C PRO A 172 3.49 12.00 5.11
N GLY A 173 3.41 11.05 6.04
CA GLY A 173 2.50 9.92 5.96
C GLY A 173 1.02 10.31 5.82
N LYS A 174 0.54 11.29 6.62
CA LYS A 174 -0.84 11.80 6.50
C LYS A 174 -1.10 12.47 5.16
N GLU A 175 -0.13 13.18 4.60
CA GLU A 175 -0.28 13.84 3.30
C GLU A 175 -0.34 12.81 2.15
N ILE A 176 0.46 11.74 2.24
CA ILE A 176 0.39 10.59 1.32
C ILE A 176 -1.00 9.95 1.35
N LEU A 177 -1.57 9.71 2.55
CA LEU A 177 -2.92 9.18 2.70
C LEU A 177 -3.98 10.15 2.20
N LYS A 178 -3.82 11.46 2.45
CA LYS A 178 -4.70 12.50 1.91
C LYS A 178 -4.69 12.50 0.38
N ASN A 179 -3.50 12.46 -0.24
CA ASN A 179 -3.38 12.39 -1.69
C ASN A 179 -4.09 11.16 -2.26
N PHE A 180 -4.03 10.00 -1.57
CA PHE A 180 -4.80 8.83 -1.97
C PHE A 180 -6.31 9.08 -1.91
N LEU A 181 -6.80 9.72 -0.86
CA LEU A 181 -8.23 10.04 -0.73
C LEU A 181 -8.72 11.00 -1.84
N GLU A 182 -7.84 11.81 -2.42
CA GLU A 182 -8.14 12.71 -3.53
C GLU A 182 -8.13 12.01 -4.92
N ILE A 183 -7.64 10.77 -5.02
CA ILE A 183 -7.68 9.99 -6.27
C ILE A 183 -9.14 9.70 -6.61
N LYS A 184 -9.53 10.06 -7.85
CA LYS A 184 -10.89 9.84 -8.37
C LYS A 184 -11.02 8.46 -8.99
N GLU A 185 -12.25 7.94 -8.96
CA GLU A 185 -12.63 6.75 -9.71
C GLU A 185 -12.43 6.93 -11.22
N ILE A 186 -12.29 5.81 -11.92
CA ILE A 186 -12.33 5.79 -13.38
C ILE A 186 -13.78 6.07 -13.80
N LYS A 187 -13.96 7.14 -14.58
CA LYS A 187 -15.24 7.43 -15.21
C LYS A 187 -15.44 6.59 -16.47
#